data_228cb9537b3bdba1945ce5650c744c7c
#
_entry.id   228cb9537b3bdba1945ce5650c744c7c
#
_cell.length_a   1.000
_cell.length_b   1.000
_cell.length_c   1.000
_cell.angle_alpha   90.00
_cell.angle_beta   90.00
_cell.angle_gamma   90.00
#
_symmetry.space_group_name_H-M   'P 1'
#
loop_
_entity.id
_entity.type
_entity.pdbx_description
1 polymer ?
#
loop_
_entity_poly.entity_id
_entity_poly.type
_entity_poly.pdbx_seq_one_letter_code
_entity_poly.pdbx_strand_id
1 'polypeptide(L)'
;AKAKDAMRDRSYEVKLRLLQEGRKLPALALGIRDILGTGVWSGEYLVASKSIAAFDVSAGLGWGRLAGRETFSSPFKWISDGFAERPSGAVGGVVGGEVRATSFFRGGVGLFGGVRYSVPNFPVELIAEYSSDDYRREVRLGTLQKSSPVNFGVAWAIVDGITLAASYQQ
;
A
#
# COMPACT_ATOMS: atom_id res chain seq x y z
N ALA A 1 18.90 32.04 4.37
CA ALA A 1 18.15 30.77 4.49
C ALA A 1 17.49 30.51 3.15
N LYS A 2 17.97 29.50 2.39
CA LYS A 2 17.28 29.04 1.18
C LYS A 2 15.97 28.37 1.61
N ALA A 3 14.85 28.91 1.14
CA ALA A 3 13.56 28.24 1.26
C ALA A 3 13.71 26.82 0.70
N LYS A 4 13.43 25.81 1.52
CA LYS A 4 13.30 24.44 1.03
C LYS A 4 12.12 24.48 0.07
N ASP A 5 12.38 24.29 -1.22
CA ASP A 5 11.32 24.11 -2.22
C ASP A 5 10.46 22.93 -1.77
N ALA A 6 9.24 23.24 -1.34
CA ALA A 6 8.28 22.20 -1.00
C ALA A 6 7.96 21.45 -2.30
N MET A 7 8.38 20.19 -2.36
CA MET A 7 8.09 19.31 -3.49
C MET A 7 6.57 19.12 -3.57
N ARG A 8 5.96 19.71 -4.60
CA ARG A 8 4.54 19.52 -4.89
C ARG A 8 4.43 18.36 -5.89
N ASP A 9 3.79 17.30 -5.46
CA ASP A 9 3.49 16.16 -6.31
C ASP A 9 1.98 16.07 -6.51
N ARG A 10 1.55 15.76 -7.75
CA ARG A 10 0.16 15.44 -8.08
C ARG A 10 0.09 13.96 -8.34
N SER A 11 -0.61 13.24 -7.49
CA SER A 11 -0.76 11.80 -7.58
C SER A 11 -2.19 11.44 -7.95
N TYR A 12 -2.33 10.47 -8.85
CA TYR A 12 -3.60 9.85 -9.21
C TYR A 12 -3.50 8.37 -8.91
N GLU A 13 -4.59 7.81 -8.40
CA GLU A 13 -4.72 6.38 -8.13
C GLU A 13 -5.90 5.83 -8.90
N VAL A 14 -5.73 4.65 -9.51
CA VAL A 14 -6.80 3.86 -10.12
C VAL A 14 -6.89 2.53 -9.42
N LYS A 15 -8.10 2.17 -9.00
CA LYS A 15 -8.40 0.87 -8.40
C LYS A 15 -9.53 0.20 -9.18
N LEU A 16 -9.26 -0.99 -9.68
CA LEU A 16 -10.22 -1.83 -10.38
C LEU A 16 -10.60 -3.03 -9.52
N ARG A 17 -11.88 -3.21 -9.28
CA ARG A 17 -12.39 -4.44 -8.68
C ARG A 17 -12.54 -5.48 -9.78
N LEU A 18 -11.71 -6.53 -9.71
CA LEU A 18 -11.68 -7.63 -10.67
C LEU A 18 -12.73 -8.70 -10.34
N LEU A 19 -12.95 -8.93 -9.05
CA LEU A 19 -13.91 -9.92 -8.54
C LEU A 19 -14.66 -9.34 -7.34
N GLN A 20 -15.96 -9.51 -7.34
CA GLN A 20 -16.77 -9.18 -6.17
C GLN A 20 -16.71 -10.32 -5.16
N GLU A 21 -16.73 -10.00 -3.88
CA GLU A 21 -16.84 -10.98 -2.83
C GLU A 21 -18.11 -11.81 -2.98
N GLY A 22 -17.95 -13.13 -2.92
CA GLY A 22 -19.04 -14.09 -2.91
C GLY A 22 -18.96 -14.98 -1.67
N ARG A 23 -19.86 -15.95 -1.58
CA ARG A 23 -19.89 -16.87 -0.43
C ARG A 23 -18.56 -17.59 -0.20
N LYS A 24 -17.91 -18.06 -1.27
CA LYS A 24 -16.66 -18.85 -1.22
C LYS A 24 -15.42 -18.07 -1.66
N LEU A 25 -15.58 -17.09 -2.56
CA LEU A 25 -14.48 -16.33 -3.15
C LEU A 25 -14.31 -14.97 -2.49
N PRO A 26 -13.07 -14.51 -2.28
CA PRO A 26 -12.80 -13.15 -1.83
C PRO A 26 -13.10 -12.13 -2.92
N ALA A 27 -13.31 -10.89 -2.55
CA ALA A 27 -13.15 -9.78 -3.48
C ALA A 27 -11.70 -9.70 -3.94
N LEU A 28 -11.48 -9.37 -5.22
CA LEU A 28 -10.15 -9.16 -5.77
C LEU A 28 -10.09 -7.78 -6.41
N ALA A 29 -9.06 -7.02 -6.09
CA ALA A 29 -8.84 -5.70 -6.68
C ALA A 29 -7.39 -5.49 -7.08
N LEU A 30 -7.20 -4.79 -8.20
CA LEU A 30 -5.93 -4.31 -8.71
C LEU A 30 -5.88 -2.80 -8.55
N GLY A 31 -4.76 -2.27 -8.07
CA GLY A 31 -4.56 -0.83 -7.97
C GLY A 31 -3.22 -0.39 -8.52
N ILE A 32 -3.20 0.83 -9.05
CA ILE A 32 -1.99 1.52 -9.52
C ILE A 32 -2.00 2.91 -8.89
N ARG A 33 -0.96 3.23 -8.16
CA ARG A 33 -0.78 4.50 -7.45
C ARG A 33 0.25 5.36 -8.18
N ASP A 34 0.05 6.66 -8.10
CA ASP A 34 0.98 7.67 -8.65
C ASP A 34 1.19 7.55 -10.17
N ILE A 35 0.08 7.41 -10.92
CA ILE A 35 0.11 7.14 -12.36
C ILE A 35 0.71 8.32 -13.14
N LEU A 36 0.37 9.56 -12.79
CA LEU A 36 0.81 10.80 -13.44
C LEU A 36 1.71 11.64 -12.54
N GLY A 37 2.14 11.12 -11.41
CA GLY A 37 3.00 11.83 -10.47
C GLY A 37 4.46 11.74 -10.85
N THR A 38 5.31 12.09 -9.89
CA THR A 38 6.78 12.05 -10.05
C THR A 38 7.34 10.63 -10.08
N GLY A 39 6.51 9.61 -9.82
CA GLY A 39 6.93 8.21 -9.70
C GLY A 39 7.60 7.88 -8.35
N VAL A 40 7.75 8.87 -7.50
CA VAL A 40 8.34 8.69 -6.16
C VAL A 40 7.46 7.83 -5.26
N TRP A 41 6.15 7.99 -5.40
CA TRP A 41 5.11 7.30 -4.63
C TRP A 41 4.50 6.12 -5.39
N SER A 42 5.05 5.83 -6.57
CA SER A 42 4.54 4.84 -7.49
C SER A 42 4.56 3.44 -6.90
N GLY A 43 3.46 2.75 -7.04
CA GLY A 43 3.30 1.36 -6.62
C GLY A 43 2.04 0.74 -7.20
N GLU A 44 2.12 -0.53 -7.48
CA GLU A 44 1.00 -1.34 -7.93
C GLU A 44 0.69 -2.38 -6.87
N TYR A 45 -0.54 -2.82 -6.82
CA TYR A 45 -0.94 -3.88 -5.89
C TYR A 45 -2.07 -4.74 -6.43
N LEU A 46 -2.06 -6.00 -6.00
CA LEU A 46 -3.16 -6.93 -6.12
C LEU A 46 -3.58 -7.30 -4.70
N VAL A 47 -4.85 -7.13 -4.36
CA VAL A 47 -5.36 -7.40 -3.02
C VAL A 47 -6.61 -8.27 -3.07
N ALA A 48 -6.63 -9.29 -2.22
CA ALA A 48 -7.80 -10.10 -1.92
C ALA A 48 -8.36 -9.69 -0.55
N SER A 49 -9.69 -9.59 -0.45
CA SER A 49 -10.37 -9.23 0.81
C SER A 49 -11.58 -10.13 1.02
N LYS A 50 -11.77 -10.59 2.27
CA LYS A 50 -12.84 -11.50 2.64
C LYS A 50 -13.38 -11.20 4.03
N SER A 51 -14.71 -11.10 4.12
CA SER A 51 -15.42 -11.02 5.39
C SER A 51 -15.81 -12.43 5.85
N ILE A 52 -15.40 -12.81 7.06
CA ILE A 52 -15.64 -14.11 7.67
C ILE A 52 -16.13 -13.90 9.10
N ALA A 53 -17.41 -14.08 9.34
CA ALA A 53 -18.05 -13.80 10.65
C ALA A 53 -17.76 -12.35 11.11
N ALA A 54 -17.06 -12.19 12.23
CA ALA A 54 -16.68 -10.88 12.78
C ALA A 54 -15.33 -10.37 12.27
N PHE A 55 -14.71 -11.04 11.32
CA PHE A 55 -13.40 -10.69 10.78
C PHE A 55 -13.50 -10.19 9.34
N ASP A 56 -12.84 -9.07 9.04
CA ASP A 56 -12.50 -8.66 7.69
C ASP A 56 -11.00 -8.85 7.49
N VAL A 57 -10.63 -9.72 6.56
CA VAL A 57 -9.24 -10.08 6.27
C VAL A 57 -8.88 -9.61 4.89
N SER A 58 -7.72 -8.98 4.75
CA SER A 58 -7.13 -8.59 3.47
C SER A 58 -5.70 -9.05 3.38
N ALA A 59 -5.29 -9.55 2.22
CA ALA A 59 -3.91 -9.88 1.92
C ALA A 59 -3.58 -9.48 0.48
N GLY A 60 -2.39 -8.99 0.24
CA GLY A 60 -2.01 -8.47 -1.06
C GLY A 60 -0.54 -8.58 -1.38
N LEU A 61 -0.28 -8.41 -2.67
CA LEU A 61 1.04 -8.30 -3.28
C LEU A 61 1.23 -6.85 -3.74
N GLY A 62 2.37 -6.26 -3.41
CA GLY A 62 2.70 -4.90 -3.79
C GLY A 62 4.02 -4.80 -4.53
N TRP A 63 4.10 -3.93 -5.52
CA TRP A 63 5.29 -3.57 -6.27
C TRP A 63 5.67 -2.13 -6.01
N GLY A 64 6.88 -1.76 -6.45
CA GLY A 64 7.38 -0.40 -6.29
C GLY A 64 7.52 -0.01 -4.83
N ARG A 65 6.92 1.09 -4.41
CA ARG A 65 6.97 1.56 -3.02
C ARG A 65 6.46 0.52 -2.02
N LEU A 66 5.43 -0.24 -2.40
CA LEU A 66 4.86 -1.29 -1.56
C LEU A 66 5.74 -2.53 -1.42
N ALA A 67 6.87 -2.60 -2.13
CA ALA A 67 7.88 -3.65 -2.04
C ALA A 67 9.15 -3.21 -1.30
N GLY A 68 9.07 -2.23 -0.41
CA GLY A 68 10.21 -1.74 0.37
C GLY A 68 10.88 -2.86 1.17
N ARG A 69 10.09 -3.76 1.74
CA ARG A 69 10.54 -5.04 2.30
C ARG A 69 10.21 -6.14 1.28
N GLU A 70 11.11 -6.31 0.31
CA GLU A 70 10.96 -7.34 -0.72
C GLU A 70 10.87 -8.72 -0.09
N THR A 71 9.82 -9.46 -0.45
CA THR A 71 9.61 -10.83 0.04
C THR A 71 10.11 -11.85 -0.98
N PHE A 72 9.91 -11.57 -2.27
CA PHE A 72 10.36 -12.41 -3.38
C PHE A 72 10.47 -11.60 -4.68
N SER A 73 11.17 -12.18 -5.66
CA SER A 73 11.32 -11.58 -7.01
C SER A 73 9.97 -11.54 -7.74
N SER A 74 9.83 -10.60 -8.69
CA SER A 74 8.60 -10.49 -9.48
C SER A 74 8.19 -11.83 -10.09
N PRO A 75 6.93 -12.28 -9.88
CA PRO A 75 6.43 -13.50 -10.52
C PRO A 75 6.35 -13.36 -12.03
N PHE A 76 6.31 -12.14 -12.57
CA PHE A 76 6.27 -11.89 -14.01
C PHE A 76 7.64 -12.06 -14.70
N LYS A 77 8.71 -12.33 -13.95
CA LYS A 77 10.03 -12.65 -14.50
C LYS A 77 10.00 -13.87 -15.44
N TRP A 78 9.09 -14.83 -15.20
CA TRP A 78 8.93 -15.98 -16.08
C TRP A 78 8.34 -15.63 -17.46
N ILE A 79 7.69 -14.47 -17.60
CA ILE A 79 7.15 -13.97 -18.88
C ILE A 79 8.24 -13.23 -19.64
N SER A 80 9.05 -12.41 -18.94
CA SER A 80 10.15 -11.63 -19.51
C SER A 80 11.11 -11.18 -18.42
N ASP A 81 12.41 -11.26 -18.70
CA ASP A 81 13.47 -10.75 -17.83
C ASP A 81 13.34 -9.25 -17.55
N GLY A 82 12.66 -8.50 -18.42
CA GLY A 82 12.34 -7.09 -18.20
C GLY A 82 11.52 -6.81 -16.95
N PHE A 83 10.86 -7.82 -16.34
CA PHE A 83 10.15 -7.68 -15.08
C PHE A 83 11.02 -7.93 -13.85
N ALA A 84 12.28 -8.36 -14.02
CA ALA A 84 13.18 -8.65 -12.91
C ALA A 84 13.54 -7.39 -12.13
N GLU A 85 13.70 -6.26 -12.82
CA GLU A 85 14.11 -5.00 -12.22
C GLU A 85 13.12 -3.89 -12.56
N ARG A 86 12.85 -3.03 -11.57
CA ARG A 86 12.08 -1.81 -11.77
C ARG A 86 13.02 -0.70 -12.21
N PRO A 87 12.79 -0.05 -13.36
CA PRO A 87 13.57 1.12 -13.75
C PRO A 87 13.52 2.14 -12.61
N SER A 88 14.69 2.55 -12.12
CA SER A 88 14.78 3.59 -11.10
C SER A 88 14.08 4.84 -11.64
N GLY A 89 13.04 5.30 -10.93
CA GLY A 89 12.45 6.60 -11.20
C GLY A 89 13.57 7.64 -11.13
N ALA A 90 13.69 8.48 -12.14
CA ALA A 90 14.81 9.37 -12.29
C ALA A 90 15.08 10.17 -11.00
N VAL A 91 16.20 9.89 -10.40
CA VAL A 91 16.84 10.77 -9.43
C VAL A 91 17.38 11.93 -10.28
N GLY A 92 16.69 13.06 -10.26
CA GLY A 92 17.11 14.26 -10.98
C GLY A 92 16.09 14.71 -12.04
N GLY A 93 15.30 15.71 -11.72
CA GLY A 93 14.51 16.45 -12.69
C GLY A 93 13.25 15.74 -13.20
N VAL A 94 12.55 15.02 -12.32
CA VAL A 94 11.29 14.37 -12.70
C VAL A 94 10.20 15.43 -12.86
N VAL A 95 9.84 15.70 -14.10
CA VAL A 95 8.63 16.43 -14.43
C VAL A 95 7.47 15.45 -14.30
N GLY A 96 6.56 15.67 -13.34
CA GLY A 96 5.33 14.89 -13.22
C GLY A 96 4.47 15.08 -14.48
N GLY A 97 3.54 14.17 -14.72
CA GLY A 97 2.60 14.25 -15.85
C GLY A 97 2.79 13.18 -16.92
N GLU A 98 3.75 12.26 -16.76
CA GLU A 98 3.97 11.16 -17.70
C GLU A 98 3.52 9.81 -17.10
N VAL A 99 2.78 9.02 -17.90
CA VAL A 99 2.46 7.63 -17.55
C VAL A 99 3.67 6.75 -17.82
N ARG A 100 4.28 6.22 -16.77
CA ARG A 100 5.43 5.31 -16.90
C ARG A 100 5.01 3.85 -16.87
N ALA A 101 4.20 3.45 -17.86
CA ALA A 101 3.71 2.08 -17.97
C ALA A 101 4.84 1.03 -17.99
N THR A 102 6.03 1.41 -18.44
CA THR A 102 7.21 0.54 -18.47
C THR A 102 7.77 0.20 -17.08
N SER A 103 7.33 0.86 -16.02
CA SER A 103 7.74 0.55 -14.64
C SER A 103 6.75 -0.33 -13.89
N PHE A 104 5.54 -0.53 -14.43
CA PHE A 104 4.47 -1.21 -13.71
C PHE A 104 4.75 -2.71 -13.54
N PHE A 105 4.47 -3.23 -12.33
CA PHE A 105 4.62 -4.65 -11.93
C PHE A 105 6.04 -5.20 -12.07
N ARG A 106 7.04 -4.33 -12.03
CA ARG A 106 8.46 -4.68 -12.13
C ARG A 106 9.18 -4.59 -10.80
N GLY A 107 10.27 -5.35 -10.70
CA GLY A 107 11.10 -5.45 -9.51
C GLY A 107 10.54 -6.40 -8.47
N GLY A 108 11.06 -6.32 -7.25
CA GLY A 108 10.63 -7.15 -6.15
C GLY A 108 9.18 -6.95 -5.74
N VAL A 109 8.66 -7.92 -5.03
CA VAL A 109 7.28 -7.96 -4.52
C VAL A 109 7.30 -8.00 -3.01
N GLY A 110 6.56 -7.10 -2.39
CA GLY A 110 6.29 -7.10 -0.96
C GLY A 110 4.90 -7.65 -0.65
N LEU A 111 4.80 -8.29 0.50
CA LEU A 111 3.52 -8.74 1.05
C LEU A 111 2.95 -7.65 1.96
N PHE A 112 1.65 -7.46 1.91
CA PHE A 112 0.93 -6.64 2.88
C PHE A 112 -0.42 -7.26 3.20
N GLY A 113 -1.01 -6.86 4.31
CA GLY A 113 -2.32 -7.34 4.67
C GLY A 113 -2.77 -6.82 6.01
N GLY A 114 -3.99 -7.16 6.38
CA GLY A 114 -4.56 -6.75 7.65
C GLY A 114 -5.76 -7.58 8.03
N VAL A 115 -6.08 -7.49 9.29
CA VAL A 115 -7.28 -8.08 9.86
C VAL A 115 -7.98 -7.02 10.71
N ARG A 116 -9.29 -6.91 10.52
CA ARG A 116 -10.18 -6.14 11.37
C ARG A 116 -11.11 -7.13 12.06
N TYR A 117 -11.27 -6.98 13.34
CA TYR A 117 -12.18 -7.77 14.16
C TYR A 117 -13.23 -6.86 14.79
N SER A 118 -14.48 -7.04 14.40
CA SER A 118 -15.62 -6.36 15.01
C SER A 118 -16.05 -7.11 16.27
N VAL A 119 -15.90 -6.48 17.43
CA VAL A 119 -16.21 -7.13 18.72
C VAL A 119 -17.72 -7.33 18.84
N PRO A 120 -18.21 -8.58 18.97
CA PRO A 120 -19.65 -8.82 19.07
C PRO A 120 -20.29 -8.09 20.24
N ASN A 121 -21.43 -7.45 20.01
CA ASN A 121 -22.20 -6.69 20.99
C ASN A 121 -21.50 -5.42 21.55
N PHE A 122 -20.35 -5.04 21.04
CA PHE A 122 -19.67 -3.81 21.38
C PHE A 122 -19.36 -3.01 20.12
N PRO A 123 -19.53 -1.68 20.13
CA PRO A 123 -19.20 -0.84 18.98
C PRO A 123 -17.70 -0.57 18.87
N VAL A 124 -16.89 -1.64 18.94
CA VAL A 124 -15.42 -1.59 18.94
C VAL A 124 -14.88 -2.50 17.85
N GLU A 125 -13.91 -1.99 17.10
CA GLU A 125 -13.13 -2.73 16.14
C GLU A 125 -11.65 -2.77 16.55
N LEU A 126 -11.05 -3.94 16.46
CA LEU A 126 -9.61 -4.13 16.61
C LEU A 126 -8.99 -4.33 15.23
N ILE A 127 -7.87 -3.68 14.98
CA ILE A 127 -7.21 -3.67 13.68
C ILE A 127 -5.76 -4.08 13.89
N ALA A 128 -5.28 -5.00 13.04
CA ALA A 128 -3.87 -5.32 12.94
C ALA A 128 -3.48 -5.33 11.47
N GLU A 129 -2.35 -4.71 11.14
CA GLU A 129 -1.87 -4.55 9.77
C GLU A 129 -0.39 -4.90 9.68
N TYR A 130 -0.02 -5.53 8.58
CA TYR A 130 1.36 -5.72 8.14
C TYR A 130 1.57 -4.94 6.85
N SER A 131 2.60 -4.09 6.80
CA SER A 131 2.96 -3.30 5.64
C SER A 131 4.41 -3.51 5.24
N SER A 132 4.63 -3.89 3.99
CA SER A 132 5.96 -4.01 3.40
C SER A 132 6.56 -2.66 2.96
N ASP A 133 5.82 -1.56 3.01
CA ASP A 133 6.39 -0.22 2.81
C ASP A 133 7.34 0.11 3.96
N ASP A 134 8.61 0.28 3.66
CA ASP A 134 9.66 0.59 4.64
C ASP A 134 9.93 2.10 4.80
N TYR A 135 9.20 2.93 4.06
CA TYR A 135 9.31 4.39 4.10
C TYR A 135 10.76 4.89 3.93
N ARG A 136 11.59 4.19 3.14
CA ARG A 136 13.03 4.47 2.98
C ARG A 136 13.36 5.93 2.74
N ARG A 137 12.52 6.63 2.00
CA ARG A 137 12.74 8.03 1.67
C ARG A 137 12.54 8.93 2.90
N GLU A 138 11.44 8.74 3.62
CA GLU A 138 11.09 9.51 4.81
C GLU A 138 12.08 9.23 5.93
N VAL A 139 12.48 7.98 6.09
CA VAL A 139 13.53 7.58 7.03
C VAL A 139 14.87 8.25 6.66
N ARG A 140 15.26 8.25 5.39
CA ARG A 140 16.50 8.88 4.90
C ARG A 140 16.48 10.40 5.09
N LEU A 141 15.31 11.03 4.96
CA LEU A 141 15.15 12.48 5.19
C LEU A 141 15.05 12.82 6.68
N GLY A 142 15.02 11.83 7.57
CA GLY A 142 14.90 12.03 9.02
C GLY A 142 13.53 12.51 9.46
N THR A 143 12.51 12.38 8.61
CA THR A 143 11.14 12.80 8.90
C THR A 143 10.30 11.70 9.53
N LEU A 144 10.74 10.45 9.45
CA LEU A 144 10.09 9.28 10.02
C LEU A 144 11.14 8.31 10.57
N GLN A 145 10.82 7.69 11.71
CA GLN A 145 11.53 6.51 12.22
C GLN A 145 10.54 5.35 12.17
N LYS A 146 10.81 4.36 11.33
CA LYS A 146 9.99 3.15 11.24
C LYS A 146 10.82 1.95 11.62
N SER A 147 10.41 1.25 12.68
CA SER A 147 11.10 0.07 13.20
C SER A 147 10.33 -1.24 12.93
N SER A 148 9.00 -1.18 12.86
CA SER A 148 8.15 -2.36 12.71
C SER A 148 7.31 -2.30 11.43
N PRO A 149 7.12 -3.43 10.72
CA PRO A 149 6.14 -3.53 9.65
C PRO A 149 4.71 -3.74 10.15
N VAL A 150 4.52 -3.96 11.47
CA VAL A 150 3.23 -4.28 12.06
C VAL A 150 2.67 -3.05 12.77
N ASN A 151 1.40 -2.76 12.50
CA ASN A 151 0.64 -1.68 13.13
C ASN A 151 -0.60 -2.28 13.81
N PHE A 152 -1.04 -1.64 14.89
CA PHE A 152 -2.25 -2.00 15.60
C PHE A 152 -3.16 -0.78 15.75
N GLY A 153 -4.46 -1.02 15.73
CA GLY A 153 -5.45 0.04 15.90
C GLY A 153 -6.67 -0.43 16.64
N VAL A 154 -7.37 0.52 17.23
CA VAL A 154 -8.68 0.36 17.85
C VAL A 154 -9.56 1.48 17.34
N ALA A 155 -10.78 1.14 16.91
CA ALA A 155 -11.80 2.11 16.58
C ALA A 155 -13.03 1.85 17.45
N TRP A 156 -13.62 2.91 18.01
CA TRP A 156 -14.79 2.85 18.87
C TRP A 156 -15.84 3.83 18.36
N ALA A 157 -16.97 3.30 17.91
CA ALA A 157 -18.15 4.09 17.56
C ALA A 157 -18.90 4.47 18.84
N ILE A 158 -18.75 5.72 19.29
CA ILE A 158 -19.36 6.21 20.54
C ILE A 158 -20.85 6.39 20.36
N VAL A 159 -21.25 7.03 19.27
CA VAL A 159 -22.64 7.25 18.84
C VAL A 159 -22.67 7.27 17.31
N ASP A 160 -23.86 7.25 16.74
CA ASP A 160 -24.02 7.34 15.28
C ASP A 160 -23.32 8.60 14.74
N GLY A 161 -22.42 8.39 13.80
CA GLY A 161 -21.63 9.44 13.15
C GLY A 161 -20.38 9.89 13.89
N ILE A 162 -20.07 9.37 15.09
CA ILE A 162 -18.83 9.70 15.83
C ILE A 162 -18.06 8.43 16.17
N THR A 163 -16.88 8.31 15.60
CA THR A 163 -15.92 7.23 15.88
C THR A 163 -14.62 7.81 16.40
N LEU A 164 -14.15 7.32 17.54
CA LEU A 164 -12.78 7.54 18.01
C LEU A 164 -11.90 6.41 17.52
N ALA A 165 -10.73 6.76 16.99
CA ALA A 165 -9.74 5.77 16.58
C ALA A 165 -8.37 6.13 17.16
N ALA A 166 -7.65 5.11 17.61
CA ALA A 166 -6.27 5.20 18.04
C ALA A 166 -5.47 4.13 17.32
N SER A 167 -4.27 4.49 16.86
CA SER A 167 -3.36 3.54 16.23
C SER A 167 -1.95 3.68 16.79
N TYR A 168 -1.27 2.55 16.87
CA TYR A 168 0.13 2.46 17.22
C TYR A 168 0.92 1.99 15.99
N GLN A 169 1.87 2.82 15.56
CA GLN A 169 2.76 2.56 14.44
C GLN A 169 4.19 2.76 14.92
N GLN A 170 5.05 1.79 14.65
CA GLN A 170 6.48 1.84 14.95
C GLN A 170 7.32 2.04 13.70
#